data_5f82628b7252c137543fbef66c0b68a5
#
_entry.id   5f82628b7252c137543fbef66c0b68a5
#
_cell.length_a   1.000
_cell.length_b   1.000
_cell.length_c   1.000
_cell.angle_alpha   90.00
_cell.angle_beta   90.00
_cell.angle_gamma   90.00
#
_symmetry.space_group_name_H-M   'P 1'
#
loop_
_entity.id
_entity.type
_entity.pdbx_description
1 polymer ?
#
loop_
_entity_poly.entity_id
_entity_poly.type
_entity_poly.pdbx_seq_one_letter_code
_entity_poly.pdbx_strand_id
1 'polypeptide(L)'
;MTSTVLDPYTLVGQRLDRFQQSLAQRGSSLKQEIDARYLGKWRSETLYHVSRIRTALVGGMMDHLIEAGLLNLERVSVSLVTDPLAHTVEHLPEIPYRGADYVTTHSMIYAKFLACHNPHLKGIFVDSPNIRLEPADSEGRQRGRYLIDFSQLDVEVRRNRGVELDAYLDKPREVTALLQEDLAKALTLFEGMTRSGFTKVQRLAGDSLKALGVRIDLPEKAFPVFYQTEAEASLGKADLETKMGEATEAQCFFVVGLMRENYDLIYPYLRRDGSRRPIREFSSREIFNYDLCVKGRQLDGTFSAAKEVLSGGLREWLPEAIVARLLDNRVIPEAPAFEDGEIRNLEALGGYGPFLTVALSRDAQGRSTFPETFGGGIGIERLLWTLLRGPFIQNIDDVTFFGKNPDSTELFLF
;
A
#
# COMPACT_ATOMS: atom_id res chain seq x y z
N MET A 1 29.17 25.82 12.73
CA MET A 1 28.28 25.55 13.84
C MET A 1 28.66 24.18 14.41
N THR A 2 29.18 24.14 15.64
CA THR A 2 29.48 22.89 16.32
C THR A 2 28.16 22.21 16.62
N SER A 3 27.88 21.10 15.94
CA SER A 3 26.77 20.21 16.27
C SER A 3 26.99 19.73 17.70
N THR A 4 26.21 20.24 18.63
CA THR A 4 26.17 19.70 20.00
C THR A 4 25.57 18.30 19.85
N VAL A 5 26.39 17.26 19.91
CA VAL A 5 25.93 15.89 20.04
C VAL A 5 25.14 15.82 21.34
N LEU A 6 23.82 15.76 21.24
CA LEU A 6 22.94 15.63 22.39
C LEU A 6 23.14 14.22 22.99
N ASP A 7 23.42 14.19 24.29
CA ASP A 7 23.48 12.92 25.03
C ASP A 7 22.13 12.18 24.90
N PRO A 8 22.11 10.96 24.33
CA PRO A 8 20.90 10.20 24.14
C PRO A 8 20.09 9.97 25.42
N TYR A 9 20.78 9.81 26.56
CA TYR A 9 20.09 9.61 27.84
C TYR A 9 19.31 10.84 28.30
N THR A 10 19.86 12.04 28.09
CA THR A 10 19.16 13.29 28.40
C THR A 10 17.93 13.48 27.53
N LEU A 11 18.02 13.18 26.23
CA LEU A 11 16.87 13.26 25.31
C LEU A 11 15.76 12.29 25.67
N VAL A 12 16.12 11.03 25.95
CA VAL A 12 15.15 10.00 26.36
C VAL A 12 14.53 10.38 27.70
N GLY A 13 15.31 10.87 28.67
CA GLY A 13 14.82 11.33 29.95
C GLY A 13 13.75 12.42 29.82
N GLN A 14 14.03 13.49 29.06
CA GLN A 14 13.07 14.57 28.83
C GLN A 14 11.76 14.10 28.18
N ARG A 15 11.80 13.13 27.29
CA ARG A 15 10.58 12.54 26.66
C ARG A 15 9.81 11.70 27.67
N LEU A 16 10.48 10.90 28.48
CA LEU A 16 9.87 10.12 29.55
C LEU A 16 9.23 11.03 30.60
N ASP A 17 9.86 12.16 30.97
CA ASP A 17 9.27 13.13 31.91
C ASP A 17 7.94 13.67 31.40
N ARG A 18 7.84 14.04 30.13
CA ARG A 18 6.56 14.47 29.51
C ARG A 18 5.53 13.38 29.52
N PHE A 19 5.93 12.15 29.22
CA PHE A 19 5.05 11.00 29.27
C PHE A 19 4.56 10.73 30.70
N GLN A 20 5.44 10.76 31.70
CA GLN A 20 5.08 10.62 33.11
C GLN A 20 4.13 11.72 33.59
N GLN A 21 4.36 12.97 33.19
CA GLN A 21 3.45 14.08 33.49
C GLN A 21 2.05 13.84 32.91
N SER A 22 1.97 13.34 31.68
CA SER A 22 0.69 12.97 31.04
C SER A 22 -0.01 11.83 31.81
N LEU A 23 0.74 10.83 32.30
CA LEU A 23 0.19 9.76 33.12
C LEU A 23 -0.34 10.29 34.46
N ALA A 24 0.43 11.15 35.12
CA ALA A 24 0.05 11.76 36.41
C ALA A 24 -1.25 12.58 36.30
N GLN A 25 -1.41 13.33 35.20
CA GLN A 25 -2.66 14.06 34.91
C GLN A 25 -3.87 13.12 34.77
N ARG A 26 -3.67 11.89 34.32
CA ARG A 26 -4.69 10.85 34.22
C ARG A 26 -4.83 9.98 35.49
N GLY A 27 -4.06 10.27 36.54
CA GLY A 27 -4.05 9.48 37.78
C GLY A 27 -3.44 8.09 37.63
N SER A 28 -2.56 7.89 36.63
CA SER A 28 -1.87 6.63 36.34
C SER A 28 -0.38 6.73 36.57
N SER A 29 0.30 5.61 36.82
CA SER A 29 1.75 5.52 36.90
C SER A 29 2.33 4.82 35.67
N LEU A 30 3.61 5.05 35.38
CA LEU A 30 4.32 4.35 34.29
C LEU A 30 4.25 2.85 34.43
N LYS A 31 4.35 2.33 35.68
CA LYS A 31 4.23 0.90 35.94
C LYS A 31 2.83 0.38 35.59
N GLN A 32 1.78 1.08 36.02
CA GLN A 32 0.39 0.70 35.68
C GLN A 32 0.14 0.71 34.18
N GLU A 33 0.68 1.70 33.49
CA GLU A 33 0.58 1.81 32.04
C GLU A 33 1.28 0.63 31.33
N ILE A 34 2.52 0.32 31.73
CA ILE A 34 3.26 -0.81 31.19
C ILE A 34 2.53 -2.13 31.49
N ASP A 35 2.08 -2.33 32.73
CA ASP A 35 1.39 -3.58 33.11
C ASP A 35 0.06 -3.74 32.34
N ALA A 36 -0.74 -2.68 32.23
CA ALA A 36 -2.07 -2.74 31.61
C ALA A 36 -2.02 -2.79 30.08
N ARG A 37 -1.28 -1.87 29.45
CA ARG A 37 -1.30 -1.72 27.97
C ARG A 37 -0.33 -2.65 27.26
N TYR A 38 0.82 -2.91 27.85
CA TYR A 38 1.88 -3.67 27.19
C TYR A 38 2.01 -5.10 27.72
N LEU A 39 2.31 -5.27 29.01
CA LEU A 39 2.55 -6.61 29.55
C LEU A 39 1.27 -7.47 29.56
N GLY A 40 0.12 -6.89 29.84
CA GLY A 40 -1.15 -7.58 29.77
C GLY A 40 -1.44 -8.08 28.33
N LYS A 41 -1.25 -7.21 27.36
CA LYS A 41 -1.39 -7.50 25.93
C LYS A 41 -0.37 -8.57 25.47
N TRP A 42 0.90 -8.44 25.87
CA TRP A 42 1.97 -9.36 25.47
C TRP A 42 1.83 -10.77 26.07
N ARG A 43 1.15 -10.90 27.23
CA ARG A 43 0.81 -12.20 27.84
C ARG A 43 -0.47 -12.80 27.28
N SER A 44 -1.15 -12.11 26.37
CA SER A 44 -2.40 -12.56 25.79
C SER A 44 -2.18 -13.80 24.92
N GLU A 45 -2.95 -14.84 25.18
CA GLU A 45 -2.99 -16.05 24.35
C GLU A 45 -3.52 -15.70 22.94
N THR A 46 -4.44 -14.74 22.84
CA THR A 46 -4.92 -14.21 21.55
C THR A 46 -3.77 -13.72 20.68
N LEU A 47 -2.88 -12.87 21.20
CA LEU A 47 -1.73 -12.35 20.43
C LEU A 47 -0.69 -13.44 20.12
N TYR A 48 -0.53 -14.45 20.96
CA TYR A 48 0.28 -15.62 20.63
C TYR A 48 -0.26 -16.32 19.37
N HIS A 49 -1.56 -16.58 19.30
CA HIS A 49 -2.18 -17.20 18.13
C HIS A 49 -2.11 -16.30 16.90
N VAL A 50 -2.37 -15.00 17.03
CA VAL A 50 -2.21 -14.00 15.95
C VAL A 50 -0.78 -14.02 15.41
N SER A 51 0.23 -14.04 16.27
CA SER A 51 1.65 -14.02 15.86
C SER A 51 2.04 -15.29 15.11
N ARG A 52 1.54 -16.46 15.51
CA ARG A 52 1.73 -17.70 14.76
C ARG A 52 1.12 -17.61 13.36
N ILE A 53 -0.10 -17.10 13.27
CA ILE A 53 -0.80 -16.91 11.98
C ILE A 53 -0.04 -15.90 11.14
N ARG A 54 0.37 -14.74 11.69
CA ARG A 54 1.17 -13.73 11.00
C ARG A 54 2.44 -14.33 10.40
N THR A 55 3.20 -15.08 11.20
CA THR A 55 4.45 -15.71 10.78
C THR A 55 4.23 -16.67 9.60
N ALA A 56 3.21 -17.51 9.67
CA ALA A 56 2.88 -18.45 8.62
C ALA A 56 2.39 -17.73 7.35
N LEU A 57 1.51 -16.72 7.50
CA LEU A 57 0.91 -15.95 6.40
C LEU A 57 1.98 -15.22 5.60
N VAL A 58 2.75 -14.36 6.27
CA VAL A 58 3.81 -13.56 5.63
C VAL A 58 4.86 -14.47 4.99
N GLY A 59 5.29 -15.52 5.73
CA GLY A 59 6.24 -16.48 5.20
C GLY A 59 5.74 -17.21 3.95
N GLY A 60 4.45 -17.57 3.88
CA GLY A 60 3.87 -18.20 2.67
C GLY A 60 3.77 -17.25 1.49
N MET A 61 3.41 -15.97 1.74
CA MET A 61 3.38 -14.95 0.70
C MET A 61 4.78 -14.69 0.12
N MET A 62 5.80 -14.59 0.98
CA MET A 62 7.19 -14.38 0.54
C MET A 62 7.73 -15.59 -0.25
N ASP A 63 7.44 -16.82 0.19
CA ASP A 63 7.82 -18.04 -0.53
C ASP A 63 7.31 -18.00 -1.98
N HIS A 64 6.04 -17.64 -2.18
CA HIS A 64 5.45 -17.52 -3.52
C HIS A 64 6.14 -16.47 -4.39
N LEU A 65 6.48 -15.31 -3.82
CA LEU A 65 7.18 -14.24 -4.56
C LEU A 65 8.60 -14.67 -4.97
N ILE A 66 9.31 -15.38 -4.08
CA ILE A 66 10.63 -15.95 -4.37
C ILE A 66 10.52 -17.01 -5.49
N GLU A 67 9.56 -17.92 -5.41
CA GLU A 67 9.29 -18.93 -6.43
C GLU A 67 8.90 -18.31 -7.78
N ALA A 68 8.19 -17.17 -7.75
CA ALA A 68 7.91 -16.38 -8.94
C ALA A 68 9.15 -15.67 -9.52
N GLY A 69 10.31 -15.74 -8.86
CA GLY A 69 11.58 -15.17 -9.29
C GLY A 69 11.75 -13.68 -8.95
N LEU A 70 11.02 -13.18 -7.95
CA LEU A 70 11.19 -11.83 -7.45
C LEU A 70 12.26 -11.81 -6.35
N LEU A 71 12.99 -10.70 -6.24
CA LEU A 71 14.04 -10.54 -5.24
C LEU A 71 13.53 -9.70 -4.07
N ASN A 72 13.91 -10.12 -2.85
CA ASN A 72 13.66 -9.33 -1.66
C ASN A 72 14.72 -8.24 -1.54
N LEU A 73 14.28 -6.97 -1.51
CA LEU A 73 15.18 -5.84 -1.34
C LEU A 73 15.11 -5.27 0.08
N GLU A 74 16.14 -4.48 0.40
CA GLU A 74 16.22 -3.74 1.65
C GLU A 74 15.14 -2.66 1.75
N ARG A 75 14.84 -2.29 2.99
CA ARG A 75 13.87 -1.26 3.33
C ARG A 75 14.48 0.12 3.17
N VAL A 76 13.69 1.08 2.70
CA VAL A 76 13.99 2.51 2.85
C VAL A 76 13.11 3.02 3.98
N SER A 77 13.69 3.28 5.14
CA SER A 77 12.95 3.76 6.33
C SER A 77 12.98 5.28 6.45
N VAL A 78 13.98 5.93 5.86
CA VAL A 78 14.20 7.38 5.92
C VAL A 78 14.76 7.84 4.58
N SER A 79 14.23 8.92 4.02
CA SER A 79 14.69 9.50 2.76
C SER A 79 14.37 11.00 2.71
N LEU A 80 14.95 11.73 1.74
CA LEU A 80 14.56 13.12 1.47
C LEU A 80 13.19 13.22 0.78
N VAL A 81 12.76 12.15 0.12
CA VAL A 81 11.53 12.12 -0.65
C VAL A 81 10.77 10.83 -0.36
N THR A 82 9.49 10.96 -0.07
CA THR A 82 8.53 9.85 0.00
C THR A 82 7.38 10.11 -0.96
N ASP A 83 6.47 9.17 -1.15
CA ASP A 83 5.31 9.36 -2.01
C ASP A 83 4.36 10.44 -1.43
N PRO A 84 4.26 11.62 -2.05
CA PRO A 84 3.46 12.72 -1.52
C PRO A 84 1.95 12.53 -1.72
N LEU A 85 1.53 11.49 -2.47
CA LEU A 85 0.12 11.25 -2.79
C LEU A 85 -0.51 10.10 -2.03
N ALA A 86 0.30 9.33 -1.28
CA ALA A 86 -0.18 8.07 -0.75
C ALA A 86 -1.43 8.23 0.13
N HIS A 87 -1.50 9.28 0.95
CA HIS A 87 -2.67 9.58 1.79
C HIS A 87 -2.62 11.01 2.33
N THR A 88 -3.79 11.52 2.76
CA THR A 88 -3.85 12.72 3.61
C THR A 88 -3.35 12.36 5.00
N VAL A 89 -2.24 12.96 5.41
CA VAL A 89 -1.67 12.84 6.76
C VAL A 89 -1.65 14.20 7.44
N GLU A 90 -1.62 14.24 8.78
CA GLU A 90 -1.53 15.51 9.49
C GLU A 90 -0.23 16.25 9.17
N HIS A 91 0.88 15.52 9.18
CA HIS A 91 2.21 16.00 8.75
C HIS A 91 3.15 14.80 8.49
N LEU A 92 4.23 15.03 7.76
CA LEU A 92 5.30 14.06 7.61
C LEU A 92 6.26 14.18 8.79
N PRO A 93 6.61 13.07 9.48
CA PRO A 93 7.63 13.11 10.52
C PRO A 93 8.98 13.47 9.93
N GLU A 94 9.53 14.63 10.31
CA GLU A 94 10.81 15.13 9.84
C GLU A 94 11.94 14.71 10.78
N ILE A 95 13.08 14.33 10.22
CA ILE A 95 14.28 13.92 10.91
C ILE A 95 15.43 14.82 10.44
N PRO A 96 15.75 15.89 11.18
CA PRO A 96 16.84 16.79 10.82
C PRO A 96 18.18 16.07 10.96
N TYR A 97 18.95 15.99 9.86
CA TYR A 97 20.26 15.37 9.85
C TYR A 97 21.17 16.01 8.79
N ARG A 98 22.38 16.43 9.20
CA ARG A 98 23.41 17.05 8.34
C ARG A 98 22.91 18.24 7.49
N GLY A 99 22.02 19.05 8.05
CA GLY A 99 21.51 20.26 7.39
C GLY A 99 20.40 19.99 6.36
N ALA A 100 19.85 18.79 6.35
CA ALA A 100 18.66 18.42 5.56
C ALA A 100 17.60 17.80 6.48
N ASP A 101 16.34 17.94 6.08
CA ASP A 101 15.21 17.34 6.75
C ASP A 101 14.78 16.09 5.99
N TYR A 102 15.06 14.93 6.58
CA TYR A 102 14.61 13.65 6.07
C TYR A 102 13.19 13.36 6.57
N VAL A 103 12.46 12.55 5.84
CA VAL A 103 11.14 12.07 6.25
C VAL A 103 11.14 10.56 6.42
N THR A 104 10.25 10.07 7.26
CA THR A 104 10.02 8.62 7.39
C THR A 104 9.30 8.08 6.17
N THR A 105 9.45 6.78 5.89
CA THR A 105 8.78 6.14 4.76
C THR A 105 7.26 6.18 4.93
N HIS A 106 6.62 6.87 4.01
CA HIS A 106 5.18 6.93 3.87
C HIS A 106 4.68 5.89 2.85
N SER A 107 5.47 5.65 1.81
CA SER A 107 5.29 4.63 0.78
C SER A 107 6.62 4.31 0.12
N MET A 108 6.78 3.07 -0.32
CA MET A 108 7.97 2.61 -1.06
C MET A 108 7.86 2.80 -2.58
N ILE A 109 6.81 3.47 -3.08
CA ILE A 109 6.49 3.48 -4.52
C ILE A 109 7.63 3.98 -5.40
N TYR A 110 8.31 5.08 -5.03
CA TYR A 110 9.42 5.61 -5.81
C TYR A 110 10.64 4.69 -5.77
N ALA A 111 10.97 4.14 -4.59
CA ALA A 111 12.07 3.20 -4.44
C ALA A 111 11.84 1.92 -5.28
N LYS A 112 10.60 1.44 -5.36
CA LYS A 112 10.23 0.30 -6.20
C LYS A 112 10.42 0.58 -7.69
N PHE A 113 10.00 1.76 -8.16
CA PHE A 113 10.23 2.17 -9.56
C PHE A 113 11.73 2.27 -9.88
N LEU A 114 12.51 2.90 -9.00
CA LEU A 114 13.95 3.01 -9.16
C LEU A 114 14.64 1.64 -9.23
N ALA A 115 14.28 0.72 -8.35
CA ALA A 115 14.83 -0.63 -8.36
C ALA A 115 14.53 -1.36 -9.70
N CYS A 116 13.33 -1.16 -10.25
CA CYS A 116 12.93 -1.76 -11.51
C CYS A 116 13.66 -1.22 -12.77
N HIS A 117 14.49 -0.17 -12.64
CA HIS A 117 15.42 0.22 -13.71
C HIS A 117 16.50 -0.84 -13.98
N ASN A 118 16.82 -1.69 -13.02
CA ASN A 118 17.77 -2.78 -13.25
C ASN A 118 17.16 -3.81 -14.22
N PRO A 119 17.73 -3.97 -15.44
CA PRO A 119 17.16 -4.83 -16.48
C PRO A 119 17.25 -6.33 -16.14
N HIS A 120 18.08 -6.71 -15.18
CA HIS A 120 18.25 -8.11 -14.74
C HIS A 120 17.19 -8.53 -13.72
N LEU A 121 16.44 -7.57 -13.13
CA LEU A 121 15.37 -7.87 -12.20
C LEU A 121 14.08 -8.20 -12.96
N LYS A 122 13.49 -9.36 -12.68
CA LYS A 122 12.12 -9.66 -13.08
C LYS A 122 11.11 -8.79 -12.28
N GLY A 123 11.40 -8.58 -11.03
CA GLY A 123 10.65 -7.77 -10.09
C GLY A 123 11.22 -7.91 -8.68
N ILE A 124 10.65 -7.16 -7.78
CA ILE A 124 11.09 -7.06 -6.39
C ILE A 124 9.92 -7.18 -5.43
N PHE A 125 10.22 -7.51 -4.17
CA PHE A 125 9.34 -7.29 -3.05
C PHE A 125 10.09 -6.78 -1.83
N VAL A 126 9.39 -6.09 -0.93
CA VAL A 126 9.95 -5.51 0.28
C VAL A 126 8.94 -5.68 1.41
N ASP A 127 9.38 -6.18 2.57
CA ASP A 127 8.64 -6.03 3.82
C ASP A 127 8.89 -4.60 4.35
N SER A 128 8.00 -3.68 3.98
CA SER A 128 8.16 -2.24 4.13
C SER A 128 7.51 -1.74 5.42
N PRO A 129 8.24 -1.04 6.31
CA PRO A 129 7.63 -0.27 7.37
C PRO A 129 7.06 1.03 6.78
N ASN A 130 5.84 1.38 7.19
CA ASN A 130 5.20 2.63 6.78
C ASN A 130 4.77 3.40 8.02
N ILE A 131 5.08 4.70 8.04
CA ILE A 131 4.68 5.60 9.12
C ILE A 131 3.81 6.69 8.51
N ARG A 132 2.53 6.69 8.88
CA ARG A 132 1.54 7.67 8.42
C ARG A 132 0.83 8.25 9.61
N LEU A 133 1.04 9.54 9.85
CA LEU A 133 0.33 10.27 10.90
C LEU A 133 -1.08 10.60 10.38
N GLU A 134 -1.90 9.56 10.30
CA GLU A 134 -3.29 9.67 9.85
C GLU A 134 -4.06 10.58 10.80
N PRO A 135 -4.93 11.48 10.30
CA PRO A 135 -5.79 12.28 11.16
C PRO A 135 -6.75 11.37 11.92
N ALA A 136 -7.04 11.74 13.17
CA ALA A 136 -8.07 11.06 13.94
C ALA A 136 -9.41 11.11 13.21
N ASP A 137 -10.15 10.01 13.18
CA ASP A 137 -11.47 9.94 12.56
C ASP A 137 -12.52 10.60 13.46
N SER A 138 -12.71 11.91 13.29
CA SER A 138 -13.69 12.69 14.06
C SER A 138 -15.15 12.23 13.90
N GLU A 139 -15.45 11.51 12.81
CA GLU A 139 -16.79 11.01 12.52
C GLU A 139 -17.00 9.55 12.90
N GLY A 140 -15.95 8.86 13.36
CA GLY A 140 -16.01 7.46 13.82
C GLY A 140 -16.25 6.42 12.72
N ARG A 141 -16.25 6.81 11.42
CA ARG A 141 -16.56 5.92 10.29
C ARG A 141 -15.47 4.91 10.01
N GLN A 142 -14.24 5.26 10.35
CA GLN A 142 -13.04 4.42 10.09
C GLN A 142 -12.30 4.05 11.38
N ARG A 143 -12.94 4.29 12.52
CA ARG A 143 -12.36 4.05 13.84
C ARG A 143 -11.84 2.62 13.97
N GLY A 144 -10.59 2.50 14.44
CA GLY A 144 -9.92 1.21 14.60
C GLY A 144 -9.50 0.52 13.29
N ARG A 145 -9.53 1.23 12.14
CA ARG A 145 -9.15 0.70 10.82
C ARG A 145 -7.69 0.97 10.46
N TYR A 146 -7.08 1.98 11.04
CA TYR A 146 -5.74 2.44 10.71
C TYR A 146 -4.77 2.28 11.89
N LEU A 147 -3.50 2.14 11.53
CA LEU A 147 -2.35 2.26 12.43
C LEU A 147 -1.43 3.35 11.89
N ILE A 148 -0.79 4.10 12.79
CA ILE A 148 0.23 5.09 12.43
C ILE A 148 1.48 4.39 11.89
N ASP A 149 1.83 3.26 12.48
CA ASP A 149 3.02 2.46 12.19
C ASP A 149 2.56 1.04 11.84
N PHE A 150 2.80 0.62 10.61
CA PHE A 150 2.32 -0.67 10.09
C PHE A 150 3.28 -1.24 9.04
N SER A 151 3.13 -2.55 8.76
CA SER A 151 3.92 -3.26 7.75
C SER A 151 3.14 -3.44 6.46
N GLN A 152 3.82 -3.26 5.34
CA GLN A 152 3.33 -3.59 4.02
C GLN A 152 4.25 -4.60 3.33
N LEU A 153 3.72 -5.62 2.70
CA LEU A 153 4.47 -6.40 1.73
C LEU A 153 4.25 -5.74 0.36
N ASP A 154 5.23 -4.95 -0.03
CA ASP A 154 5.26 -4.20 -1.27
C ASP A 154 5.85 -5.03 -2.40
N VAL A 155 5.24 -5.02 -3.58
CA VAL A 155 5.65 -5.78 -4.76
C VAL A 155 5.67 -4.88 -5.97
N GLU A 156 6.70 -5.02 -6.84
CA GLU A 156 6.75 -4.36 -8.15
C GLU A 156 7.40 -5.29 -9.16
N VAL A 157 6.78 -5.47 -10.34
CA VAL A 157 7.17 -6.43 -11.37
C VAL A 157 7.27 -5.73 -12.72
N ARG A 158 8.33 -6.01 -13.47
CA ARG A 158 8.54 -5.47 -14.82
C ARG A 158 7.64 -6.17 -15.84
N ARG A 159 7.08 -5.40 -16.76
CA ARG A 159 6.26 -5.90 -17.87
C ARG A 159 7.09 -6.11 -19.16
N ASN A 160 8.05 -5.20 -19.44
CA ASN A 160 8.96 -5.24 -20.59
C ASN A 160 8.25 -5.39 -21.95
N ARG A 161 7.17 -4.66 -22.18
CA ARG A 161 6.40 -4.72 -23.43
C ARG A 161 7.00 -3.86 -24.54
N GLY A 162 7.69 -2.78 -24.19
CA GLY A 162 8.32 -1.86 -25.15
C GLY A 162 7.29 -1.13 -26.03
N VAL A 163 6.16 -0.73 -25.46
CA VAL A 163 5.15 0.03 -26.19
C VAL A 163 5.61 1.48 -26.34
N GLU A 164 5.99 1.84 -27.55
CA GLU A 164 6.42 3.18 -27.90
C GLU A 164 5.23 4.15 -28.08
N LEU A 165 5.51 5.46 -28.05
CA LEU A 165 4.50 6.53 -28.16
C LEU A 165 3.58 6.37 -29.36
N ASP A 166 4.14 6.08 -30.54
CA ASP A 166 3.34 5.90 -31.75
C ASP A 166 2.35 4.72 -31.64
N ALA A 167 2.79 3.60 -31.08
CA ALA A 167 1.89 2.46 -30.83
C ALA A 167 0.83 2.81 -29.78
N TYR A 168 1.23 3.52 -28.72
CA TYR A 168 0.31 4.00 -27.69
C TYR A 168 -0.82 4.87 -28.28
N LEU A 169 -0.48 5.79 -29.19
CA LEU A 169 -1.45 6.72 -29.78
C LEU A 169 -2.29 6.11 -30.90
N ASP A 170 -1.71 5.25 -31.73
CA ASP A 170 -2.32 4.82 -33.00
C ASP A 170 -2.95 3.44 -32.95
N LYS A 171 -2.56 2.59 -31.97
CA LYS A 171 -3.01 1.20 -31.88
C LYS A 171 -3.77 0.88 -30.59
N PRO A 172 -4.82 1.65 -30.26
CA PRO A 172 -5.46 1.53 -28.94
C PRO A 172 -6.02 0.12 -28.66
N ARG A 173 -6.52 -0.58 -29.69
CA ARG A 173 -7.04 -1.95 -29.49
C ARG A 173 -5.94 -2.95 -29.15
N GLU A 174 -4.80 -2.88 -29.86
CA GLU A 174 -3.66 -3.78 -29.62
C GLU A 174 -3.06 -3.52 -28.23
N VAL A 175 -2.84 -2.25 -27.90
CA VAL A 175 -2.30 -1.86 -26.59
C VAL A 175 -3.25 -2.25 -25.45
N THR A 176 -4.57 -2.01 -25.60
CA THR A 176 -5.57 -2.46 -24.60
C THR A 176 -5.50 -3.97 -24.37
N ALA A 177 -5.37 -4.77 -25.43
CA ALA A 177 -5.26 -6.23 -25.29
C ALA A 177 -4.00 -6.63 -24.49
N LEU A 178 -2.84 -6.01 -24.77
CA LEU A 178 -1.60 -6.23 -24.02
C LEU A 178 -1.76 -5.84 -22.55
N LEU A 179 -2.43 -4.71 -22.27
CA LEU A 179 -2.65 -4.24 -20.91
C LEU A 179 -3.61 -5.16 -20.13
N GLN A 180 -4.61 -5.71 -20.78
CA GLN A 180 -5.51 -6.71 -20.17
C GLN A 180 -4.76 -8.01 -19.81
N GLU A 181 -3.83 -8.46 -20.66
CA GLU A 181 -2.97 -9.59 -20.32
C GLU A 181 -2.08 -9.31 -19.13
N ASP A 182 -1.51 -8.10 -19.03
CA ASP A 182 -0.66 -7.71 -17.91
C ASP A 182 -1.47 -7.55 -16.61
N LEU A 183 -2.69 -7.02 -16.70
CA LEU A 183 -3.62 -7.00 -15.58
C LEU A 183 -3.93 -8.42 -15.08
N ALA A 184 -4.22 -9.35 -15.99
CA ALA A 184 -4.47 -10.75 -15.63
C ALA A 184 -3.26 -11.40 -14.94
N LYS A 185 -2.02 -11.11 -15.41
CA LYS A 185 -0.79 -11.57 -14.74
C LYS A 185 -0.64 -10.98 -13.34
N ALA A 186 -0.94 -9.70 -13.17
CA ALA A 186 -0.91 -9.04 -11.86
C ALA A 186 -1.90 -9.70 -10.88
N LEU A 187 -3.14 -9.87 -11.29
CA LEU A 187 -4.16 -10.53 -10.47
C LEU A 187 -3.75 -11.97 -10.10
N THR A 188 -3.20 -12.73 -11.08
CA THR A 188 -2.72 -14.10 -10.85
C THR A 188 -1.58 -14.14 -9.84
N LEU A 189 -0.61 -13.21 -9.91
CA LEU A 189 0.49 -13.14 -8.95
C LEU A 189 -0.03 -12.89 -7.53
N PHE A 190 -0.89 -11.91 -7.33
CA PHE A 190 -1.42 -11.56 -6.01
C PHE A 190 -2.39 -12.62 -5.47
N GLU A 191 -3.17 -13.26 -6.33
CA GLU A 191 -3.97 -14.43 -5.95
C GLU A 191 -3.07 -15.58 -5.48
N GLY A 192 -2.03 -15.94 -6.24
CA GLY A 192 -1.07 -16.98 -5.89
C GLY A 192 -0.35 -16.70 -4.57
N MET A 193 0.09 -15.46 -4.38
CA MET A 193 0.70 -14.99 -3.12
C MET A 193 -0.25 -15.18 -1.94
N THR A 194 -1.51 -14.76 -2.08
CA THR A 194 -2.53 -14.88 -1.03
C THR A 194 -2.83 -16.34 -0.71
N ARG A 195 -3.01 -17.18 -1.72
CA ARG A 195 -3.24 -18.64 -1.58
C ARG A 195 -2.09 -19.34 -0.87
N SER A 196 -0.84 -19.01 -1.23
CA SER A 196 0.36 -19.58 -0.58
C SER A 196 0.40 -19.21 0.90
N GLY A 197 0.13 -17.94 1.24
CA GLY A 197 -0.02 -17.50 2.62
C GLY A 197 -1.08 -18.29 3.38
N PHE A 198 -2.28 -18.43 2.84
CA PHE A 198 -3.40 -19.16 3.44
C PHE A 198 -3.09 -20.65 3.62
N THR A 199 -2.49 -21.29 2.61
CA THR A 199 -2.06 -22.70 2.68
C THR A 199 -1.07 -22.92 3.82
N LYS A 200 -0.08 -22.02 3.95
CA LYS A 200 0.92 -22.12 5.01
C LYS A 200 0.31 -21.89 6.40
N VAL A 201 -0.67 -20.98 6.53
CA VAL A 201 -1.42 -20.77 7.78
C VAL A 201 -2.20 -22.01 8.15
N GLN A 202 -2.95 -22.61 7.24
CA GLN A 202 -3.70 -23.86 7.53
C GLN A 202 -2.77 -24.98 8.00
N ARG A 203 -1.61 -25.11 7.38
CA ARG A 203 -0.63 -26.15 7.70
C ARG A 203 0.05 -25.94 9.06
N LEU A 204 0.45 -24.70 9.40
CA LEU A 204 1.33 -24.40 10.52
C LEU A 204 0.61 -23.75 11.72
N ALA A 205 -0.56 -23.18 11.52
CA ALA A 205 -1.30 -22.43 12.52
C ALA A 205 -2.82 -22.70 12.48
N GLY A 206 -3.24 -23.86 11.97
CA GLY A 206 -4.65 -24.24 11.89
C GLY A 206 -5.31 -24.39 13.26
N ASP A 207 -4.55 -24.81 14.28
CA ASP A 207 -4.97 -24.82 15.70
C ASP A 207 -5.20 -23.40 16.23
N SER A 208 -4.35 -22.44 15.83
CA SER A 208 -4.50 -21.04 16.20
C SER A 208 -5.75 -20.40 15.57
N LEU A 209 -6.08 -20.74 14.31
CA LEU A 209 -7.34 -20.31 13.70
C LEU A 209 -8.55 -20.80 14.52
N LYS A 210 -8.55 -22.08 14.92
CA LYS A 210 -9.62 -22.66 15.74
C LYS A 210 -9.72 -21.98 17.10
N ALA A 211 -8.58 -21.70 17.75
CA ALA A 211 -8.54 -21.02 19.04
C ALA A 211 -9.14 -19.60 18.97
N LEU A 212 -8.97 -18.92 17.82
CA LEU A 212 -9.56 -17.60 17.57
C LEU A 212 -11.02 -17.66 17.04
N GLY A 213 -11.59 -18.85 16.87
CA GLY A 213 -12.97 -19.01 16.39
C GLY A 213 -13.16 -18.72 14.90
N VAL A 214 -12.10 -18.77 14.10
CA VAL A 214 -12.13 -18.43 12.68
C VAL A 214 -11.56 -19.54 11.80
N ARG A 215 -11.84 -19.45 10.51
CA ARG A 215 -11.25 -20.34 9.50
C ARG A 215 -10.85 -19.57 8.24
N ILE A 216 -9.95 -20.15 7.48
CA ILE A 216 -9.55 -19.67 6.15
C ILE A 216 -9.95 -20.76 5.16
N ASP A 217 -10.64 -20.38 4.10
CA ASP A 217 -10.95 -21.29 3.01
C ASP A 217 -9.94 -21.10 1.87
N LEU A 218 -9.55 -22.20 1.26
CA LEU A 218 -8.77 -22.21 0.02
C LEU A 218 -9.75 -22.44 -1.14
N PRO A 219 -10.13 -21.38 -1.87
CA PRO A 219 -11.06 -21.54 -2.97
C PRO A 219 -10.43 -22.38 -4.09
N GLU A 220 -11.19 -23.31 -4.66
CA GLU A 220 -10.75 -24.12 -5.80
C GLU A 220 -10.67 -23.29 -7.10
N LYS A 221 -11.57 -22.31 -7.22
CA LYS A 221 -11.66 -21.41 -8.39
C LYS A 221 -10.82 -20.15 -8.18
N ALA A 222 -10.46 -19.47 -9.28
CA ALA A 222 -9.87 -18.14 -9.24
C ALA A 222 -10.74 -17.15 -8.44
N PHE A 223 -10.10 -16.14 -7.86
CA PHE A 223 -10.83 -15.10 -7.12
C PHE A 223 -11.77 -14.35 -8.07
N PRO A 224 -13.02 -14.12 -7.69
CA PRO A 224 -13.94 -13.29 -8.49
C PRO A 224 -13.33 -11.91 -8.75
N VAL A 225 -13.64 -11.35 -9.92
CA VAL A 225 -13.20 -10.01 -10.32
C VAL A 225 -14.44 -9.16 -10.58
N PHE A 226 -14.56 -8.06 -9.85
CA PHE A 226 -15.60 -7.05 -10.05
C PHE A 226 -14.98 -5.81 -10.70
N TYR A 227 -15.63 -5.30 -11.75
CA TYR A 227 -15.28 -3.99 -12.30
C TYR A 227 -16.10 -2.91 -11.62
N GLN A 228 -15.45 -1.86 -11.09
CA GLN A 228 -16.11 -0.88 -10.23
C GLN A 228 -17.35 -0.25 -10.84
N THR A 229 -17.28 0.25 -12.08
CA THR A 229 -18.44 0.90 -12.72
C THR A 229 -19.60 -0.04 -12.94
N GLU A 230 -19.34 -1.32 -13.24
CA GLU A 230 -20.36 -2.36 -13.42
C GLU A 230 -20.98 -2.75 -12.07
N ALA A 231 -20.16 -2.87 -11.04
CA ALA A 231 -20.63 -3.14 -9.68
C ALA A 231 -21.46 -1.96 -9.12
N GLU A 232 -21.03 -0.71 -9.34
CA GLU A 232 -21.80 0.47 -8.96
C GLU A 232 -23.17 0.52 -9.64
N ALA A 233 -23.24 0.16 -10.93
CA ALA A 233 -24.48 0.13 -11.68
C ALA A 233 -25.46 -0.94 -11.16
N SER A 234 -24.95 -2.08 -10.70
CA SER A 234 -25.78 -3.21 -10.24
C SER A 234 -26.11 -3.18 -8.75
N LEU A 235 -25.18 -2.70 -7.91
CA LEU A 235 -25.27 -2.76 -6.44
C LEU A 235 -25.46 -1.38 -5.78
N GLY A 236 -25.25 -0.29 -6.55
CA GLY A 236 -25.24 1.10 -6.03
C GLY A 236 -23.92 1.47 -5.37
N LYS A 237 -23.64 2.78 -5.27
CA LYS A 237 -22.33 3.31 -4.82
C LYS A 237 -22.07 3.18 -3.31
N ALA A 238 -23.11 3.31 -2.49
CA ALA A 238 -22.94 3.28 -1.03
C ALA A 238 -22.54 1.88 -0.56
N ASP A 239 -21.52 1.80 0.30
CA ASP A 239 -20.99 0.56 0.88
C ASP A 239 -20.67 -0.53 -0.16
N LEU A 240 -20.16 -0.11 -1.33
CA LEU A 240 -19.95 -0.99 -2.48
C LEU A 240 -19.08 -2.20 -2.15
N GLU A 241 -17.98 -1.99 -1.40
CA GLU A 241 -17.07 -3.06 -0.96
C GLU A 241 -17.81 -4.17 -0.17
N THR A 242 -18.67 -3.77 0.77
CA THR A 242 -19.49 -4.70 1.54
C THR A 242 -20.48 -5.45 0.65
N LYS A 243 -21.19 -4.74 -0.23
CA LYS A 243 -22.16 -5.33 -1.15
C LYS A 243 -21.53 -6.31 -2.15
N MET A 244 -20.35 -5.99 -2.69
CA MET A 244 -19.59 -6.94 -3.52
C MET A 244 -19.22 -8.19 -2.72
N GLY A 245 -18.80 -8.02 -1.46
CA GLY A 245 -18.54 -9.13 -0.55
C GLY A 245 -19.76 -10.02 -0.30
N GLU A 246 -20.95 -9.43 -0.17
CA GLU A 246 -22.23 -10.15 -0.03
C GLU A 246 -22.65 -10.85 -1.32
N ALA A 247 -22.31 -10.28 -2.48
CA ALA A 247 -22.62 -10.85 -3.79
C ALA A 247 -21.78 -12.08 -4.16
N THR A 248 -20.80 -12.47 -3.34
CA THR A 248 -19.95 -13.65 -3.58
C THR A 248 -19.76 -14.51 -2.33
N GLU A 249 -19.76 -15.83 -2.51
CA GLU A 249 -19.38 -16.81 -1.46
C GLU A 249 -17.85 -16.92 -1.30
N ALA A 250 -17.06 -16.32 -2.20
CA ALA A 250 -15.63 -16.35 -2.09
C ALA A 250 -15.14 -15.47 -0.91
N GLN A 251 -14.14 -15.96 -0.17
CA GLN A 251 -13.51 -15.20 0.91
C GLN A 251 -12.67 -14.02 0.39
N CYS A 252 -12.14 -14.13 -0.81
CA CYS A 252 -11.32 -13.12 -1.47
C CYS A 252 -11.88 -12.80 -2.84
N PHE A 253 -11.80 -11.52 -3.26
CA PHE A 253 -12.18 -11.07 -4.59
C PHE A 253 -11.39 -9.81 -4.96
N PHE A 254 -11.24 -9.57 -6.26
CA PHE A 254 -10.63 -8.34 -6.77
C PHE A 254 -11.70 -7.33 -7.18
N VAL A 255 -11.40 -6.05 -6.95
CA VAL A 255 -12.08 -4.91 -7.55
C VAL A 255 -11.13 -4.24 -8.51
N VAL A 256 -11.56 -3.99 -9.74
CA VAL A 256 -10.72 -3.46 -10.82
C VAL A 256 -11.30 -2.15 -11.34
N GLY A 257 -10.43 -1.22 -11.72
CA GLY A 257 -10.80 0.01 -12.38
C GLY A 257 -11.31 1.09 -11.43
N LEU A 258 -10.61 1.28 -10.31
CA LEU A 258 -10.90 2.31 -9.32
C LEU A 258 -10.32 3.66 -9.76
N MET A 259 -11.09 4.74 -9.57
CA MET A 259 -10.63 6.10 -9.81
C MET A 259 -9.83 6.60 -8.61
N ARG A 260 -8.49 6.50 -8.70
CA ARG A 260 -7.58 6.92 -7.64
C ARG A 260 -6.25 7.43 -8.20
N GLU A 261 -5.14 6.88 -7.81
CA GLU A 261 -3.75 7.31 -7.94
C GLU A 261 -3.34 7.92 -9.29
N ASN A 262 -2.44 8.91 -9.25
CA ASN A 262 -2.01 9.63 -10.45
C ASN A 262 -1.00 8.84 -11.31
N TYR A 263 -0.36 7.82 -10.76
CA TYR A 263 0.60 6.97 -11.47
C TYR A 263 0.00 5.62 -11.92
N ASP A 264 -1.24 5.32 -11.58
CA ASP A 264 -1.94 4.15 -12.11
C ASP A 264 -2.30 4.36 -13.58
N LEU A 265 -2.16 3.31 -14.37
CA LEU A 265 -2.41 3.38 -15.80
C LEU A 265 -3.89 3.54 -16.14
N ILE A 266 -4.20 4.57 -16.90
CA ILE A 266 -5.50 4.80 -17.53
C ILE A 266 -5.28 4.89 -19.02
N TYR A 267 -5.94 4.05 -19.83
CA TYR A 267 -5.65 3.97 -21.24
C TYR A 267 -6.92 3.85 -22.11
N PRO A 268 -7.01 4.56 -23.25
CA PRO A 268 -6.07 5.57 -23.79
C PRO A 268 -6.33 6.96 -23.21
N TYR A 269 -5.31 7.57 -22.57
CA TYR A 269 -5.42 8.87 -21.94
C TYR A 269 -5.07 10.03 -22.88
N LEU A 270 -3.95 9.90 -23.59
CA LEU A 270 -3.51 10.87 -24.60
C LEU A 270 -4.07 10.52 -25.98
N ARG A 271 -4.33 11.54 -26.79
CA ARG A 271 -4.67 11.42 -28.20
C ARG A 271 -3.57 12.03 -29.08
N ARG A 272 -3.53 11.67 -30.36
CA ARG A 272 -2.51 12.13 -31.30
C ARG A 272 -2.53 13.67 -31.51
N ASP A 273 -3.67 14.31 -31.38
CA ASP A 273 -3.80 15.77 -31.45
C ASP A 273 -3.31 16.50 -30.18
N GLY A 274 -2.74 15.77 -29.21
CA GLY A 274 -2.31 16.28 -27.92
C GLY A 274 -3.45 16.50 -26.92
N SER A 275 -4.70 16.26 -27.31
CA SER A 275 -5.83 16.35 -26.40
C SER A 275 -5.84 15.18 -25.42
N ARG A 276 -6.51 15.37 -24.28
CA ARG A 276 -6.61 14.39 -23.21
C ARG A 276 -8.07 14.00 -23.03
N ARG A 277 -8.31 12.71 -22.82
CA ARG A 277 -9.64 12.25 -22.50
C ARG A 277 -9.94 12.53 -21.03
N PRO A 278 -11.05 13.20 -20.69
CA PRO A 278 -11.43 13.44 -19.31
C PRO A 278 -11.55 12.14 -18.50
N ILE A 279 -10.99 12.11 -17.30
CA ILE A 279 -10.95 10.90 -16.45
C ILE A 279 -12.35 10.33 -16.21
N ARG A 280 -13.37 11.19 -16.04
CA ARG A 280 -14.78 10.79 -15.84
C ARG A 280 -15.41 10.02 -17.01
N GLU A 281 -14.77 10.00 -18.19
CA GLU A 281 -15.24 9.30 -19.38
C GLU A 281 -14.69 7.88 -19.51
N PHE A 282 -13.77 7.49 -18.60
CA PHE A 282 -13.23 6.15 -18.58
C PHE A 282 -14.17 5.19 -17.84
N SER A 283 -14.31 4.01 -18.40
CA SER A 283 -14.90 2.87 -17.70
C SER A 283 -13.87 2.16 -16.84
N SER A 284 -14.31 1.37 -15.88
CA SER A 284 -13.40 0.54 -15.07
C SER A 284 -12.60 -0.49 -15.89
N ARG A 285 -12.97 -0.75 -17.15
CA ARG A 285 -12.21 -1.63 -18.06
C ARG A 285 -11.03 -0.94 -18.74
N GLU A 286 -10.95 0.37 -18.63
CA GLU A 286 -9.90 1.22 -19.20
C GLU A 286 -8.96 1.77 -18.13
N ILE A 287 -9.18 1.41 -16.85
CA ILE A 287 -8.38 1.77 -15.69
C ILE A 287 -7.76 0.48 -15.16
N PHE A 288 -6.44 0.41 -15.16
CA PHE A 288 -5.68 -0.83 -14.94
C PHE A 288 -5.11 -0.92 -13.52
N ASN A 289 -5.92 -0.56 -12.53
CA ASN A 289 -5.60 -0.79 -11.12
C ASN A 289 -6.57 -1.80 -10.50
N TYR A 290 -6.22 -2.26 -9.31
CA TYR A 290 -6.96 -3.31 -8.62
C TYR A 290 -6.77 -3.22 -7.10
N ASP A 291 -7.81 -3.60 -6.38
CA ASP A 291 -7.77 -3.90 -4.96
C ASP A 291 -8.10 -5.36 -4.71
N LEU A 292 -7.42 -5.98 -3.75
CA LEU A 292 -7.83 -7.26 -3.19
C LEU A 292 -8.67 -7.00 -1.95
N CYS A 293 -9.90 -7.46 -1.97
CA CYS A 293 -10.81 -7.44 -0.84
C CYS A 293 -10.88 -8.83 -0.21
N VAL A 294 -10.91 -8.86 1.13
CA VAL A 294 -10.96 -10.11 1.92
C VAL A 294 -12.09 -10.01 2.94
N LYS A 295 -12.69 -11.16 3.26
CA LYS A 295 -13.66 -11.34 4.34
C LYS A 295 -13.07 -12.27 5.41
N GLY A 296 -13.27 -11.97 6.68
CA GLY A 296 -13.07 -12.95 7.75
C GLY A 296 -14.18 -14.00 7.70
N ARG A 297 -13.89 -15.25 8.05
CA ARG A 297 -14.87 -16.32 8.11
C ARG A 297 -14.86 -16.99 9.47
N GLN A 298 -16.02 -17.01 10.14
CA GLN A 298 -16.23 -17.67 11.41
C GLN A 298 -16.32 -19.20 11.25
N LEU A 299 -16.15 -19.96 12.33
CA LEU A 299 -16.28 -21.42 12.29
C LEU A 299 -17.69 -21.89 11.90
N ASP A 300 -18.73 -21.12 12.21
CA ASP A 300 -20.11 -21.39 11.80
C ASP A 300 -20.40 -21.10 10.32
N GLY A 301 -19.42 -20.52 9.61
CA GLY A 301 -19.50 -20.21 8.19
C GLY A 301 -19.91 -18.76 7.88
N THR A 302 -20.27 -17.96 8.87
CA THR A 302 -20.61 -16.53 8.64
C THR A 302 -19.39 -15.72 8.21
N PHE A 303 -19.59 -14.72 7.35
CA PHE A 303 -18.57 -13.80 6.91
C PHE A 303 -18.65 -12.46 7.65
N SER A 304 -17.50 -11.88 7.96
CA SER A 304 -17.41 -10.47 8.30
C SER A 304 -17.53 -9.61 7.03
N ALA A 305 -17.77 -8.30 7.20
CA ALA A 305 -17.76 -7.36 6.08
C ALA A 305 -16.40 -7.37 5.37
N ALA A 306 -16.44 -7.35 4.04
CA ALA A 306 -15.24 -7.29 3.21
C ALA A 306 -14.44 -6.00 3.47
N LYS A 307 -13.11 -6.10 3.36
CA LYS A 307 -12.19 -4.97 3.44
C LYS A 307 -11.10 -5.09 2.38
N GLU A 308 -10.76 -3.97 1.78
CA GLU A 308 -9.57 -3.83 0.95
C GLU A 308 -8.33 -4.05 1.82
N VAL A 309 -7.46 -4.97 1.41
CA VAL A 309 -6.21 -5.33 2.10
C VAL A 309 -4.98 -5.12 1.24
N LEU A 310 -5.14 -5.08 -0.07
CA LEU A 310 -4.11 -4.81 -1.06
C LEU A 310 -4.62 -3.79 -2.06
N SER A 311 -3.76 -2.84 -2.38
CA SER A 311 -3.96 -1.83 -3.40
C SER A 311 -2.82 -1.89 -4.41
N GLY A 312 -3.13 -1.95 -5.71
CA GLY A 312 -2.15 -2.07 -6.77
C GLY A 312 -2.64 -1.61 -8.13
N GLY A 313 -1.75 -1.65 -9.12
CA GLY A 313 -2.08 -1.30 -10.50
C GLY A 313 -0.94 -1.51 -11.47
N LEU A 314 -1.25 -1.48 -12.76
CA LEU A 314 -0.29 -1.25 -13.80
C LEU A 314 0.13 0.22 -13.71
N ARG A 315 1.43 0.50 -13.91
CA ARG A 315 1.97 1.84 -13.80
C ARG A 315 2.02 2.51 -15.16
N GLU A 316 1.69 3.80 -15.17
CA GLU A 316 1.95 4.64 -16.34
C GLU A 316 3.47 4.74 -16.54
N TRP A 317 3.92 4.52 -17.77
CA TRP A 317 5.34 4.52 -18.11
C TRP A 317 5.70 5.56 -19.17
N LEU A 318 4.68 6.11 -19.84
CA LEU A 318 4.89 7.08 -20.90
C LEU A 318 5.10 8.45 -20.29
N PRO A 319 6.28 9.10 -20.49
CA PRO A 319 6.59 10.40 -19.90
C PRO A 319 5.52 11.47 -20.16
N GLU A 320 5.02 11.54 -21.38
CA GLU A 320 4.00 12.49 -21.81
C GLU A 320 2.68 12.29 -21.05
N ALA A 321 2.28 11.06 -20.81
CA ALA A 321 1.06 10.73 -20.08
C ALA A 321 1.23 11.00 -18.58
N ILE A 322 2.39 10.69 -18.01
CA ILE A 322 2.72 10.98 -16.61
C ILE A 322 2.59 12.48 -16.33
N VAL A 323 3.29 13.31 -17.11
CA VAL A 323 3.26 14.78 -16.94
C VAL A 323 1.85 15.32 -17.14
N ALA A 324 1.16 14.86 -18.20
CA ALA A 324 -0.20 15.31 -18.48
C ALA A 324 -1.16 15.03 -17.32
N ARG A 325 -1.09 13.85 -16.70
CA ARG A 325 -1.95 13.49 -15.57
C ARG A 325 -1.64 14.28 -14.31
N LEU A 326 -0.36 14.51 -14.00
CA LEU A 326 0.03 15.30 -12.84
C LEU A 326 -0.44 16.76 -12.97
N LEU A 327 -0.40 17.34 -14.18
CA LEU A 327 -0.92 18.68 -14.46
C LEU A 327 -2.46 18.73 -14.36
N ASP A 328 -3.17 17.78 -14.98
CA ASP A 328 -4.63 17.76 -14.98
C ASP A 328 -5.22 17.58 -13.58
N ASN A 329 -4.55 16.79 -12.75
CA ASN A 329 -4.93 16.59 -11.36
C ASN A 329 -4.39 17.68 -10.42
N ARG A 330 -3.70 18.69 -10.96
CA ARG A 330 -3.10 19.82 -10.21
C ARG A 330 -2.12 19.38 -9.12
N VAL A 331 -1.44 18.28 -9.37
CA VAL A 331 -0.41 17.73 -8.46
C VAL A 331 0.89 18.52 -8.61
N ILE A 332 1.21 18.88 -9.84
CA ILE A 332 2.27 19.83 -10.16
C ILE A 332 1.66 21.10 -10.78
N PRO A 333 2.17 22.29 -10.44
CA PRO A 333 1.59 23.55 -10.92
C PRO A 333 1.93 23.82 -12.39
N GLU A 334 3.06 23.30 -12.88
CA GLU A 334 3.58 23.52 -14.23
C GLU A 334 4.34 22.30 -14.74
N ALA A 335 4.55 22.25 -16.04
CA ALA A 335 5.33 21.17 -16.65
C ALA A 335 6.83 21.28 -16.31
N PRO A 336 7.57 20.15 -16.28
CA PRO A 336 9.03 20.16 -16.15
C PRO A 336 9.67 20.97 -17.28
N ALA A 337 10.51 21.94 -16.92
CA ALA A 337 11.28 22.77 -17.85
C ALA A 337 12.69 22.18 -18.00
N PHE A 338 13.08 21.83 -19.22
CA PHE A 338 14.38 21.22 -19.51
C PHE A 338 15.38 22.23 -20.06
N GLU A 339 16.61 22.15 -19.56
CA GLU A 339 17.79 22.82 -20.12
C GLU A 339 18.97 21.85 -20.01
N ASP A 340 19.67 21.62 -21.11
CA ASP A 340 20.80 20.68 -21.21
C ASP A 340 20.48 19.26 -20.72
N GLY A 341 19.22 18.83 -20.89
CA GLY A 341 18.74 17.50 -20.48
C GLY A 341 18.38 17.39 -19.00
N GLU A 342 18.49 18.45 -18.22
CA GLU A 342 18.12 18.50 -16.81
C GLU A 342 16.86 19.32 -16.56
N ILE A 343 16.08 18.93 -15.54
CA ILE A 343 14.91 19.71 -15.10
C ILE A 343 15.40 20.90 -14.27
N ARG A 344 15.03 22.12 -14.67
CA ARG A 344 15.45 23.37 -14.03
C ARG A 344 14.49 23.87 -12.97
N ASN A 345 13.24 23.56 -13.06
CA ASN A 345 12.20 24.03 -12.13
C ASN A 345 11.83 22.99 -11.05
N LEU A 346 12.81 22.24 -10.53
CA LEU A 346 12.60 21.18 -9.53
C LEU A 346 11.85 21.69 -8.29
N GLU A 347 12.14 22.93 -7.85
CA GLU A 347 11.48 23.52 -6.69
C GLU A 347 9.96 23.65 -6.88
N ALA A 348 9.52 24.06 -8.06
CA ALA A 348 8.11 24.15 -8.41
C ALA A 348 7.42 22.79 -8.47
N LEU A 349 8.18 21.74 -8.79
CA LEU A 349 7.67 20.35 -8.85
C LEU A 349 7.60 19.65 -7.47
N GLY A 350 8.22 20.25 -6.45
CA GLY A 350 8.21 19.74 -5.08
C GLY A 350 8.69 18.28 -4.98
N GLY A 351 8.00 17.46 -4.19
CA GLY A 351 8.33 16.05 -3.99
C GLY A 351 8.28 15.18 -5.27
N TYR A 352 7.66 15.68 -6.36
CA TYR A 352 7.65 15.02 -7.67
C TYR A 352 8.89 15.29 -8.52
N GLY A 353 9.69 16.33 -8.20
CA GLY A 353 10.89 16.67 -8.96
C GLY A 353 11.85 15.49 -9.14
N PRO A 354 12.31 14.83 -8.05
CA PRO A 354 13.19 13.66 -8.14
C PRO A 354 12.56 12.48 -8.90
N PHE A 355 11.27 12.21 -8.71
CA PHE A 355 10.56 11.18 -9.45
C PHE A 355 10.53 11.50 -10.96
N LEU A 356 10.16 12.72 -11.34
CA LEU A 356 10.08 13.14 -12.73
C LEU A 356 11.45 13.14 -13.41
N THR A 357 12.54 13.45 -12.69
CA THR A 357 13.89 13.34 -13.22
C THR A 357 14.19 11.93 -13.74
N VAL A 358 13.71 10.91 -13.06
CA VAL A 358 13.86 9.51 -13.47
C VAL A 358 12.81 9.11 -14.51
N ALA A 359 11.55 9.46 -14.30
CA ALA A 359 10.43 9.05 -15.15
C ALA A 359 10.52 9.66 -16.57
N LEU A 360 11.16 10.82 -16.72
CA LEU A 360 11.31 11.51 -18.00
C LEU A 360 12.67 11.24 -18.68
N SER A 361 13.51 10.39 -18.08
CA SER A 361 14.81 10.02 -18.65
C SER A 361 14.66 9.30 -19.99
N ARG A 362 15.56 9.60 -20.93
CA ARG A 362 15.57 9.00 -22.27
C ARG A 362 16.95 8.46 -22.61
N ASP A 363 16.98 7.42 -23.41
CA ASP A 363 18.24 6.89 -23.97
C ASP A 363 18.77 7.77 -25.13
N ALA A 364 19.94 7.40 -25.67
CA ALA A 364 20.56 8.10 -26.78
C ALA A 364 19.70 8.12 -28.08
N GLN A 365 18.71 7.25 -28.19
CA GLN A 365 17.75 7.17 -29.28
C GLN A 365 16.45 7.94 -28.98
N GLY A 366 16.37 8.63 -27.82
CA GLY A 366 15.22 9.39 -27.39
C GLY A 366 14.05 8.58 -26.81
N ARG A 367 14.24 7.26 -26.62
CA ARG A 367 13.20 6.38 -26.04
C ARG A 367 13.18 6.50 -24.53
N SER A 368 11.98 6.41 -23.93
CA SER A 368 11.84 6.38 -22.47
C SER A 368 12.64 5.23 -21.86
N THR A 369 13.38 5.53 -20.81
CA THR A 369 14.07 4.52 -19.98
C THR A 369 13.27 4.12 -18.76
N PHE A 370 12.13 4.77 -18.51
CA PHE A 370 11.28 4.45 -17.36
C PHE A 370 10.65 3.06 -17.52
N PRO A 371 10.76 2.19 -16.52
CA PRO A 371 10.33 0.81 -16.66
C PRO A 371 8.81 0.69 -16.67
N GLU A 372 8.30 -0.12 -17.59
CA GLU A 372 6.92 -0.57 -17.55
C GLU A 372 6.74 -1.58 -16.41
N THR A 373 5.88 -1.29 -15.44
CA THR A 373 5.69 -2.15 -14.27
C THR A 373 4.22 -2.34 -13.92
N PHE A 374 3.97 -3.32 -13.07
CA PHE A 374 2.79 -3.41 -12.23
C PHE A 374 3.21 -3.78 -10.81
N GLY A 375 2.43 -3.36 -9.84
CA GLY A 375 2.74 -3.68 -8.46
C GLY A 375 1.59 -3.35 -7.53
N GLY A 376 1.85 -3.52 -6.24
CA GLY A 376 0.90 -3.24 -5.17
C GLY A 376 1.52 -3.46 -3.81
N GLY A 377 0.81 -3.01 -2.78
CA GLY A 377 1.18 -3.22 -1.39
C GLY A 377 0.05 -3.86 -0.62
N ILE A 378 0.33 -4.94 0.11
CA ILE A 378 -0.62 -5.57 1.02
C ILE A 378 -0.30 -5.18 2.46
N GLY A 379 -1.26 -4.54 3.13
CA GLY A 379 -1.14 -4.17 4.55
C GLY A 379 -1.30 -5.40 5.45
N ILE A 380 -0.22 -5.80 6.12
CA ILE A 380 -0.16 -7.05 6.88
C ILE A 380 -1.12 -7.02 8.06
N GLU A 381 -1.13 -5.95 8.85
CA GLU A 381 -2.00 -5.83 10.02
C GLU A 381 -3.47 -5.74 9.60
N ARG A 382 -3.77 -5.06 8.49
CA ARG A 382 -5.13 -4.97 7.93
C ARG A 382 -5.62 -6.33 7.42
N LEU A 383 -4.75 -7.08 6.73
CA LEU A 383 -5.06 -8.44 6.28
C LEU A 383 -5.36 -9.37 7.48
N LEU A 384 -4.49 -9.35 8.50
CA LEU A 384 -4.70 -10.14 9.72
C LEU A 384 -6.00 -9.75 10.43
N TRP A 385 -6.23 -8.46 10.67
CA TRP A 385 -7.46 -7.99 11.29
C TRP A 385 -8.70 -8.43 10.53
N THR A 386 -8.68 -8.31 9.20
CA THR A 386 -9.82 -8.70 8.37
C THR A 386 -10.07 -10.20 8.42
N LEU A 387 -9.02 -11.03 8.30
CA LEU A 387 -9.11 -12.48 8.33
C LEU A 387 -9.57 -13.02 9.68
N LEU A 388 -9.09 -12.42 10.77
CA LEU A 388 -9.28 -12.93 12.14
C LEU A 388 -10.43 -12.23 12.87
N ARG A 389 -11.12 -11.30 12.20
CA ARG A 389 -12.22 -10.54 12.80
C ARG A 389 -13.31 -11.47 13.34
N GLY A 390 -13.56 -11.36 14.66
CA GLY A 390 -14.47 -12.25 15.37
C GLY A 390 -14.56 -11.89 16.85
N PRO A 391 -14.88 -12.85 17.72
CA PRO A 391 -15.10 -12.59 19.15
C PRO A 391 -13.88 -12.02 19.86
N PHE A 392 -12.67 -12.37 19.42
CA PHE A 392 -11.40 -12.00 20.06
C PHE A 392 -10.68 -10.84 19.37
N ILE A 393 -11.00 -10.55 18.11
CA ILE A 393 -10.36 -9.53 17.28
C ILE A 393 -11.44 -8.61 16.74
N GLN A 394 -11.47 -7.37 17.22
CA GLN A 394 -12.45 -6.36 16.82
C GLN A 394 -11.81 -5.17 16.11
N ASN A 395 -10.66 -4.70 16.61
CA ASN A 395 -9.93 -3.57 16.10
C ASN A 395 -8.60 -4.00 15.47
N ILE A 396 -8.01 -3.15 14.64
CA ILE A 396 -6.73 -3.47 13.98
C ILE A 396 -5.57 -3.59 14.97
N ASP A 397 -5.60 -2.87 16.08
CA ASP A 397 -4.57 -2.96 17.12
C ASP A 397 -4.66 -4.25 17.96
N ASP A 398 -5.74 -5.03 17.86
CA ASP A 398 -5.83 -6.36 18.47
C ASP A 398 -4.91 -7.40 17.80
N VAL A 399 -4.42 -7.15 16.57
CA VAL A 399 -3.53 -8.06 15.84
C VAL A 399 -2.04 -7.71 15.94
N THR A 400 -1.67 -6.72 16.75
CA THR A 400 -0.28 -6.26 16.88
C THR A 400 0.11 -6.00 18.33
N PHE A 401 1.38 -6.26 18.69
CA PHE A 401 1.91 -5.97 20.02
C PHE A 401 2.08 -4.47 20.27
N PHE A 402 2.41 -3.70 19.23
CA PHE A 402 2.81 -2.28 19.31
C PHE A 402 1.87 -1.38 18.49
N GLY A 403 0.60 -1.76 18.37
CA GLY A 403 -0.37 -0.99 17.60
C GLY A 403 -0.49 0.45 18.10
N LYS A 404 -0.42 1.38 17.15
CA LYS A 404 -0.59 2.81 17.38
C LYS A 404 -1.82 3.28 16.59
N ASN A 405 -2.96 3.32 17.27
CA ASN A 405 -4.21 3.74 16.67
C ASN A 405 -4.29 5.28 16.67
N PRO A 406 -4.50 5.95 15.51
CA PRO A 406 -4.61 7.41 15.44
C PRO A 406 -5.79 7.98 16.24
N ASP A 407 -6.83 7.17 16.48
CA ASP A 407 -7.98 7.59 17.30
C ASP A 407 -7.70 7.57 18.80
N SER A 408 -6.52 7.08 19.22
CA SER A 408 -6.13 7.09 20.62
C SER A 408 -5.73 8.48 21.06
N THR A 409 -6.33 8.95 22.15
CA THR A 409 -5.93 10.20 22.82
C THR A 409 -4.70 10.01 23.71
N GLU A 410 -4.20 8.79 23.83
CA GLU A 410 -3.10 8.44 24.72
C GLU A 410 -1.76 8.45 23.98
N LEU A 411 -0.72 8.90 24.67
CA LEU A 411 0.64 8.83 24.13
C LEU A 411 1.11 7.37 24.05
N PHE A 412 1.86 7.05 23.00
CA PHE A 412 2.49 5.75 22.82
C PHE A 412 3.88 5.73 23.47
N LEU A 413 4.15 4.70 24.25
CA LEU A 413 5.46 4.51 24.87
C LEU A 413 6.43 3.78 23.94
N PHE A 414 5.91 2.82 23.12
CA PHE A 414 6.68 2.02 22.16
C PHE A 414 6.07 2.09 20.76
#